data_9c9033107a8fac70c29c01c92128a1eb
#
_entry.id   9c9033107a8fac70c29c01c92128a1eb
#
_cell.length_a   1.000
_cell.length_b   1.000
_cell.length_c   1.000
_cell.angle_alpha   90.00
_cell.angle_beta   90.00
_cell.angle_gamma   90.00
#
_symmetry.space_group_name_H-M   'P 1'
#
loop_
_entity.id
_entity.type
_entity.pdbx_description
1 polymer ?
#
loop_
_entity_poly.entity_id
_entity_poly.type
_entity_poly.pdbx_seq_one_letter_code
_entity_poly.pdbx_strand_id
1 'polypeptide(L)'
;ASRVACVSDTVLIIDGHSMAFRAFYALPPDNFVTATGQHTNAVYGFVSMLTRLLETERPTHVAVAFDVSRHSFRTEEYPDYKGTRDATPEEFKGQVELIREVLDAMGIVSLSREGFEADDILATLAYRAGHEGATVLVVSGDRDSFQTVTDNVTVLYPGTGPGDLRRMTPEAVEAKYGVPPHRYPEIAAIVGETSDNLPGVPGVGPKTAAQWINKYDGLDNLLARADEIGGKRGAALREHMDDVVRNRRLNRLLTDMDLEVGPADLARRATDVAAIDRLFDSLEFGRLRVKVREVSGIGVGENTI
;
A
#
# COMPACT_ATOMS: atom_id res chain seq x y z
N ALA A 1 0.00 -40.13 -15.20
CA ALA A 1 -0.15 -39.31 -14.00
C ALA A 1 -0.43 -37.89 -14.47
N SER A 2 -1.70 -37.46 -14.43
CA SER A 2 -2.14 -36.09 -14.71
C SER A 2 -1.50 -35.18 -13.64
N ARG A 3 -0.63 -34.26 -14.05
CA ARG A 3 -0.29 -33.10 -13.23
C ARG A 3 -1.57 -32.28 -13.08
N VAL A 4 -2.24 -32.42 -11.94
CA VAL A 4 -3.17 -31.39 -11.47
C VAL A 4 -2.32 -30.14 -11.33
N ALA A 5 -2.57 -29.14 -12.16
CA ALA A 5 -1.97 -27.82 -11.98
C ALA A 5 -2.43 -27.35 -10.59
N CYS A 6 -1.53 -27.30 -9.63
CA CYS A 6 -1.78 -26.56 -8.39
C CYS A 6 -2.06 -25.13 -8.81
N VAL A 7 -3.29 -24.67 -8.58
CA VAL A 7 -3.59 -23.24 -8.64
C VAL A 7 -2.68 -22.61 -7.59
N SER A 8 -1.70 -21.85 -8.04
CA SER A 8 -0.82 -21.11 -7.12
C SER A 8 -1.69 -20.14 -6.30
N ASP A 9 -1.49 -20.09 -5.01
CA ASP A 9 -2.20 -19.15 -4.15
C ASP A 9 -2.02 -17.72 -4.66
N THR A 10 -3.13 -16.97 -4.65
CA THR A 10 -3.12 -15.53 -4.95
C THR A 10 -3.33 -14.77 -3.64
N VAL A 11 -2.34 -14.00 -3.26
CA VAL A 11 -2.32 -13.21 -2.01
C VAL A 11 -2.53 -11.74 -2.36
N LEU A 12 -3.59 -11.15 -1.83
CA LEU A 12 -3.92 -9.73 -1.96
C LEU A 12 -3.61 -9.02 -0.64
N ILE A 13 -2.73 -8.03 -0.67
CA ILE A 13 -2.32 -7.26 0.51
C ILE A 13 -2.58 -5.79 0.23
N ILE A 14 -3.33 -5.13 1.12
CA ILE A 14 -3.85 -3.77 0.91
C ILE A 14 -3.33 -2.83 1.98
N ASP A 15 -2.84 -1.66 1.56
CA ASP A 15 -2.60 -0.52 2.43
C ASP A 15 -3.93 0.12 2.83
N GLY A 16 -4.35 -0.13 4.07
CA GLY A 16 -5.65 0.27 4.56
C GLY A 16 -5.82 1.78 4.66
N HIS A 17 -4.83 2.48 5.20
CA HIS A 17 -4.90 3.94 5.34
C HIS A 17 -4.83 4.65 4.00
N SER A 18 -3.88 4.30 3.13
CA SER A 18 -3.76 4.89 1.80
C SER A 18 -5.06 4.75 1.01
N MET A 19 -5.66 3.56 1.02
CA MET A 19 -6.91 3.32 0.29
C MET A 19 -8.13 3.96 0.95
N ALA A 20 -8.19 4.04 2.28
CA ALA A 20 -9.25 4.74 3.01
C ALA A 20 -9.20 6.26 2.73
N PHE A 21 -8.03 6.88 2.77
CA PHE A 21 -7.88 8.30 2.41
C PHE A 21 -8.23 8.56 0.95
N ARG A 22 -7.80 7.69 0.05
CA ARG A 22 -8.19 7.80 -1.37
C ARG A 22 -9.70 7.76 -1.55
N ALA A 23 -10.38 6.84 -0.87
CA ALA A 23 -11.84 6.74 -0.89
C ALA A 23 -12.50 7.98 -0.31
N PHE A 24 -11.97 8.50 0.79
CA PHE A 24 -12.45 9.70 1.45
C PHE A 24 -12.44 10.92 0.52
N TYR A 25 -11.33 11.16 -0.17
CA TYR A 25 -11.20 12.30 -1.08
C TYR A 25 -11.91 12.10 -2.43
N ALA A 26 -12.25 10.87 -2.79
CA ALA A 26 -12.97 10.57 -4.03
C ALA A 26 -14.48 10.76 -3.91
N LEU A 27 -15.03 10.72 -2.70
CA LEU A 27 -16.48 10.78 -2.44
C LEU A 27 -16.81 11.95 -1.50
N PRO A 28 -17.79 12.82 -1.87
CA PRO A 28 -18.18 13.93 -1.02
C PRO A 28 -18.70 13.44 0.33
N PRO A 29 -18.09 13.86 1.47
CA PRO A 29 -18.48 13.35 2.80
C PRO A 29 -19.93 13.64 3.16
N ASP A 30 -20.48 14.79 2.75
CA ASP A 30 -21.84 15.20 3.04
C ASP A 30 -22.93 14.26 2.47
N ASN A 31 -22.58 13.48 1.44
CA ASN A 31 -23.51 12.51 0.84
C ASN A 31 -23.49 11.13 1.56
N PHE A 32 -22.64 10.97 2.54
CA PHE A 32 -22.41 9.71 3.26
C PHE A 32 -22.39 9.95 4.76
N VAL A 33 -23.51 10.35 5.31
CA VAL A 33 -23.69 10.62 6.74
C VAL A 33 -24.85 9.76 7.25
N THR A 34 -24.60 8.97 8.30
CA THR A 34 -25.65 8.18 8.93
C THR A 34 -26.61 9.07 9.72
N ALA A 35 -27.76 8.53 10.09
CA ALA A 35 -28.73 9.22 10.97
C ALA A 35 -28.13 9.68 12.32
N THR A 36 -27.03 9.05 12.76
CA THR A 36 -26.30 9.42 13.99
C THR A 36 -25.20 10.48 13.76
N GLY A 37 -25.02 10.95 12.52
CA GLY A 37 -24.02 11.97 12.17
C GLY A 37 -22.62 11.41 11.84
N GLN A 38 -22.43 10.10 11.78
CA GLN A 38 -21.15 9.48 11.40
C GLN A 38 -20.96 9.57 9.89
N HIS A 39 -19.84 10.16 9.44
CA HIS A 39 -19.43 10.13 8.04
C HIS A 39 -18.93 8.72 7.65
N THR A 40 -19.29 8.25 6.47
CA THR A 40 -19.03 6.88 6.01
C THR A 40 -18.53 6.79 4.57
N ASN A 41 -18.16 7.91 3.95
CA ASN A 41 -17.69 7.97 2.55
C ASN A 41 -16.42 7.15 2.32
N ALA A 42 -15.44 7.19 3.24
CA ALA A 42 -14.24 6.38 3.16
C ALA A 42 -14.56 4.89 3.29
N VAL A 43 -15.45 4.51 4.23
CA VAL A 43 -15.91 3.13 4.40
C VAL A 43 -16.55 2.60 3.12
N TYR A 44 -17.50 3.37 2.57
CA TYR A 44 -18.20 3.01 1.33
C TYR A 44 -17.24 2.82 0.16
N GLY A 45 -16.35 3.78 -0.07
CA GLY A 45 -15.39 3.73 -1.17
C GLY A 45 -14.37 2.61 -1.00
N PHE A 46 -13.85 2.40 0.21
CA PHE A 46 -12.93 1.32 0.52
C PHE A 46 -13.56 -0.06 0.28
N VAL A 47 -14.75 -0.30 0.83
CA VAL A 47 -15.45 -1.59 0.66
C VAL A 47 -15.86 -1.82 -0.79
N SER A 48 -16.24 -0.76 -1.52
CA SER A 48 -16.53 -0.85 -2.96
C SER A 48 -15.30 -1.25 -3.78
N MET A 49 -14.13 -0.70 -3.47
CA MET A 49 -12.88 -1.09 -4.09
C MET A 49 -12.49 -2.53 -3.73
N LEU A 50 -12.60 -2.89 -2.46
CA LEU A 50 -12.29 -4.23 -1.97
C LEU A 50 -13.16 -5.29 -2.66
N THR A 51 -14.48 -5.09 -2.72
CA THR A 51 -15.40 -6.03 -3.39
C THR A 51 -15.03 -6.22 -4.86
N ARG A 52 -14.68 -5.13 -5.55
CA ARG A 52 -14.21 -5.20 -6.94
C ARG A 52 -12.92 -6.00 -7.07
N LEU A 53 -11.95 -5.80 -6.18
CA LEU A 53 -10.69 -6.57 -6.18
C LEU A 53 -10.94 -8.05 -5.91
N LEU A 54 -11.82 -8.38 -4.96
CA LEU A 54 -12.19 -9.77 -4.67
C LEU A 54 -12.87 -10.45 -5.88
N GLU A 55 -13.66 -9.71 -6.64
CA GLU A 55 -14.35 -10.19 -7.83
C GLU A 55 -13.39 -10.39 -9.01
N THR A 56 -12.50 -9.43 -9.26
CA THR A 56 -11.62 -9.42 -10.44
C THR A 56 -10.37 -10.28 -10.24
N GLU A 57 -9.72 -10.19 -9.09
CA GLU A 57 -8.44 -10.88 -8.82
C GLU A 57 -8.65 -12.26 -8.18
N ARG A 58 -9.81 -12.51 -7.57
CA ARG A 58 -10.19 -13.77 -6.92
C ARG A 58 -9.11 -14.32 -5.97
N PRO A 59 -8.59 -13.52 -5.06
CA PRO A 59 -7.52 -13.94 -4.18
C PRO A 59 -8.00 -15.04 -3.22
N THR A 60 -7.12 -16.00 -2.94
CA THR A 60 -7.33 -17.03 -1.91
C THR A 60 -7.00 -16.51 -0.52
N HIS A 61 -6.05 -15.57 -0.43
CA HIS A 61 -5.54 -14.98 0.80
C HIS A 61 -5.65 -13.45 0.73
N VAL A 62 -6.12 -12.82 1.79
CA VAL A 62 -6.29 -11.36 1.84
C VAL A 62 -5.89 -10.82 3.19
N ALA A 63 -5.11 -9.74 3.19
CA ALA A 63 -4.81 -8.96 4.38
C ALA A 63 -4.90 -7.46 4.09
N VAL A 64 -5.26 -6.70 5.11
CA VAL A 64 -5.22 -5.24 5.08
C VAL A 64 -4.36 -4.75 6.24
N ALA A 65 -3.31 -3.98 5.94
CA ALA A 65 -2.44 -3.41 6.95
C ALA A 65 -2.82 -1.95 7.25
N PHE A 66 -2.73 -1.58 8.51
CA PHE A 66 -3.02 -0.22 8.97
C PHE A 66 -1.89 0.29 9.87
N ASP A 67 -1.61 1.58 9.80
CA ASP A 67 -0.76 2.24 10.77
C ASP A 67 -1.46 2.28 12.14
N VAL A 68 -0.72 2.13 13.22
CA VAL A 68 -1.24 2.33 14.59
C VAL A 68 -1.28 3.82 14.90
N SER A 69 -0.22 4.53 14.53
CA SER A 69 -0.07 5.96 14.79
C SER A 69 0.89 6.57 13.76
N ARG A 70 1.15 7.87 13.89
CA ARG A 70 2.18 8.56 13.11
C ARG A 70 3.60 8.29 13.63
N HIS A 71 3.73 7.62 14.76
CA HIS A 71 5.00 7.30 15.39
C HIS A 71 5.55 5.98 14.87
N SER A 72 6.74 6.01 14.31
CA SER A 72 7.48 4.85 13.82
C SER A 72 8.98 5.04 14.04
N PHE A 73 9.76 3.99 13.86
CA PHE A 73 11.22 4.11 13.92
C PHE A 73 11.77 5.20 12.97
N ARG A 74 11.05 5.52 11.88
CA ARG A 74 11.43 6.60 10.95
C ARG A 74 11.29 7.97 11.60
N THR A 75 10.23 8.20 12.36
CA THR A 75 10.04 9.46 13.10
C THR A 75 10.99 9.58 14.29
N GLU A 76 11.43 8.46 14.85
CA GLU A 76 12.48 8.45 15.89
C GLU A 76 13.84 8.83 15.30
N GLU A 77 14.18 8.31 14.11
CA GLU A 77 15.43 8.64 13.44
C GLU A 77 15.44 10.07 12.86
N TYR A 78 14.30 10.49 12.28
CA TYR A 78 14.14 11.82 11.67
C TYR A 78 12.80 12.43 12.09
N PRO A 79 12.76 13.26 13.15
CA PRO A 79 11.54 13.83 13.70
C PRO A 79 10.68 14.62 12.70
N ASP A 80 11.30 15.18 11.66
CA ASP A 80 10.61 15.92 10.60
C ASP A 80 10.00 15.00 9.53
N TYR A 81 10.22 13.69 9.60
CA TYR A 81 9.63 12.71 8.68
C TYR A 81 8.11 12.79 8.70
N LYS A 82 7.50 12.99 7.51
CA LYS A 82 6.05 13.20 7.36
C LYS A 82 5.47 14.39 8.18
N GLY A 83 6.35 15.25 8.71
CA GLY A 83 5.96 16.35 9.61
C GLY A 83 5.13 17.45 8.94
N THR A 84 5.13 17.54 7.62
CA THR A 84 4.36 18.51 6.84
C THR A 84 2.95 18.02 6.48
N ARG A 85 2.58 16.77 6.84
CA ARG A 85 1.26 16.24 6.55
C ARG A 85 0.19 16.92 7.40
N ASP A 86 -0.91 17.33 6.75
CA ASP A 86 -2.05 17.93 7.41
C ASP A 86 -2.64 17.05 8.52
N ALA A 87 -3.39 17.70 9.43
CA ALA A 87 -4.19 16.98 10.41
C ALA A 87 -5.27 16.13 9.71
N THR A 88 -5.59 14.98 10.30
CA THR A 88 -6.68 14.13 9.80
C THR A 88 -8.00 14.91 9.86
N PRO A 89 -8.76 14.99 8.74
CA PRO A 89 -10.07 15.65 8.73
C PRO A 89 -11.01 15.06 9.79
N GLU A 90 -11.84 15.91 10.38
CA GLU A 90 -12.83 15.47 11.40
C GLU A 90 -13.79 14.42 10.83
N GLU A 91 -14.21 14.60 9.58
CA GLU A 91 -15.13 13.71 8.88
C GLU A 91 -14.53 12.33 8.62
N PHE A 92 -13.20 12.20 8.64
CA PHE A 92 -12.53 10.91 8.48
C PHE A 92 -12.47 10.09 9.78
N LYS A 93 -12.63 10.75 10.93
CA LYS A 93 -12.53 10.06 12.22
C LYS A 93 -13.58 8.96 12.37
N GLY A 94 -13.18 7.85 12.96
CA GLY A 94 -13.99 6.65 13.16
C GLY A 94 -14.19 5.78 11.91
N GLN A 95 -13.82 6.24 10.72
CA GLN A 95 -14.05 5.48 9.51
C GLN A 95 -13.07 4.29 9.34
N VAL A 96 -11.85 4.40 9.87
CA VAL A 96 -10.88 3.29 9.84
C VAL A 96 -11.35 2.13 10.73
N GLU A 97 -11.89 2.45 11.90
CA GLU A 97 -12.46 1.46 12.82
C GLU A 97 -13.64 0.73 12.17
N LEU A 98 -14.53 1.46 11.50
CA LEU A 98 -15.64 0.86 10.75
C LEU A 98 -15.17 -0.02 9.59
N ILE A 99 -14.12 0.39 8.88
CA ILE A 99 -13.50 -0.47 7.85
C ILE A 99 -12.99 -1.77 8.48
N ARG A 100 -12.31 -1.72 9.62
CA ARG A 100 -11.82 -2.91 10.32
C ARG A 100 -12.96 -3.83 10.77
N GLU A 101 -14.07 -3.28 11.25
CA GLU A 101 -15.26 -4.07 11.62
C GLU A 101 -15.84 -4.79 10.39
N VAL A 102 -15.92 -4.11 9.24
CA VAL A 102 -16.37 -4.74 7.99
C VAL A 102 -15.41 -5.84 7.54
N LEU A 103 -14.10 -5.61 7.61
CA LEU A 103 -13.09 -6.61 7.27
C LEU A 103 -13.19 -7.86 8.16
N ASP A 104 -13.33 -7.67 9.47
CA ASP A 104 -13.50 -8.78 10.41
C ASP A 104 -14.77 -9.58 10.11
N ALA A 105 -15.90 -8.91 9.89
CA ALA A 105 -17.14 -9.56 9.48
C ALA A 105 -17.03 -10.30 8.14
N MET A 106 -16.19 -9.82 7.21
CA MET A 106 -15.87 -10.50 5.95
C MET A 106 -14.87 -11.64 6.11
N GLY A 107 -14.33 -11.88 7.30
CA GLY A 107 -13.30 -12.89 7.57
C GLY A 107 -11.93 -12.55 6.98
N ILE A 108 -11.64 -11.26 6.78
CA ILE A 108 -10.38 -10.75 6.23
C ILE A 108 -9.49 -10.27 7.37
N VAL A 109 -8.20 -10.65 7.31
CA VAL A 109 -7.23 -10.32 8.35
C VAL A 109 -6.84 -8.84 8.27
N SER A 110 -6.98 -8.12 9.39
CA SER A 110 -6.45 -6.77 9.58
C SER A 110 -5.20 -6.81 10.44
N LEU A 111 -4.14 -6.14 9.99
CA LEU A 111 -2.83 -6.14 10.64
C LEU A 111 -2.40 -4.72 10.99
N SER A 112 -1.70 -4.60 12.10
CA SER A 112 -1.00 -3.38 12.49
C SER A 112 0.11 -3.72 13.49
N ARG A 113 1.18 -2.94 13.50
CA ARG A 113 2.30 -3.13 14.42
C ARG A 113 2.76 -1.79 14.97
N GLU A 114 2.81 -1.66 16.28
CA GLU A 114 3.30 -0.45 16.92
C GLU A 114 4.79 -0.22 16.62
N GLY A 115 5.15 1.04 16.34
CA GLY A 115 6.51 1.43 15.98
C GLY A 115 6.89 1.21 14.51
N PHE A 116 5.98 0.63 13.71
CA PHE A 116 6.19 0.35 12.27
C PHE A 116 5.04 0.92 11.45
N GLU A 117 5.29 1.10 10.16
CA GLU A 117 4.29 1.55 9.21
C GLU A 117 3.61 0.35 8.52
N ALA A 118 2.40 0.57 8.02
CA ALA A 118 1.67 -0.44 7.26
C ALA A 118 2.50 -0.95 6.06
N ASP A 119 3.25 -0.06 5.39
CA ASP A 119 4.10 -0.41 4.25
C ASP A 119 5.18 -1.45 4.59
N ASP A 120 5.73 -1.45 5.81
CA ASP A 120 6.69 -2.47 6.26
C ASP A 120 6.01 -3.84 6.43
N ILE A 121 4.76 -3.85 6.92
CA ILE A 121 3.96 -5.08 7.02
C ILE A 121 3.67 -5.63 5.62
N LEU A 122 3.24 -4.75 4.69
CA LEU A 122 2.97 -5.11 3.29
C LEU A 122 4.22 -5.71 2.64
N ALA A 123 5.36 -5.05 2.77
CA ALA A 123 6.62 -5.49 2.16
C ALA A 123 7.09 -6.83 2.74
N THR A 124 6.97 -7.02 4.05
CA THR A 124 7.34 -8.29 4.71
C THR A 124 6.46 -9.45 4.22
N LEU A 125 5.14 -9.25 4.18
CA LEU A 125 4.22 -10.30 3.70
C LEU A 125 4.39 -10.58 2.22
N ALA A 126 4.56 -9.54 1.39
CA ALA A 126 4.80 -9.69 -0.04
C ALA A 126 6.10 -10.46 -0.32
N TYR A 127 7.16 -10.14 0.41
CA TYR A 127 8.44 -10.86 0.33
C TYR A 127 8.26 -12.34 0.67
N ARG A 128 7.65 -12.67 1.81
CA ARG A 128 7.44 -14.05 2.26
C ARG A 128 6.58 -14.84 1.28
N ALA A 129 5.40 -14.32 0.93
CA ALA A 129 4.48 -14.99 0.03
C ALA A 129 5.07 -15.21 -1.38
N GLY A 130 5.78 -14.19 -1.91
CA GLY A 130 6.44 -14.28 -3.21
C GLY A 130 7.56 -15.33 -3.23
N HIS A 131 8.32 -15.47 -2.14
CA HIS A 131 9.36 -16.49 -2.00
C HIS A 131 8.79 -17.91 -1.82
N GLU A 132 7.59 -18.02 -1.27
CA GLU A 132 6.85 -19.29 -1.19
C GLU A 132 6.19 -19.67 -2.53
N GLY A 133 6.32 -18.83 -3.55
CA GLY A 133 5.83 -19.09 -4.91
C GLY A 133 4.38 -18.66 -5.15
N ALA A 134 3.77 -17.91 -4.23
CA ALA A 134 2.45 -17.33 -4.44
C ALA A 134 2.50 -16.17 -5.45
N THR A 135 1.39 -15.95 -6.17
CA THR A 135 1.16 -14.69 -6.89
C THR A 135 0.70 -13.63 -5.90
N VAL A 136 1.44 -12.54 -5.77
CA VAL A 136 1.16 -11.49 -4.79
C VAL A 136 0.73 -10.21 -5.47
N LEU A 137 -0.36 -9.63 -4.99
CA LEU A 137 -0.89 -8.33 -5.42
C LEU A 137 -0.85 -7.37 -4.22
N VAL A 138 -0.06 -6.33 -4.30
CA VAL A 138 0.04 -5.28 -3.28
C VAL A 138 -0.72 -4.07 -3.75
N VAL A 139 -1.73 -3.62 -3.00
CA VAL A 139 -2.50 -2.41 -3.32
C VAL A 139 -2.01 -1.29 -2.41
N SER A 140 -1.29 -0.34 -2.97
CA SER A 140 -0.80 0.83 -2.24
C SER A 140 -0.73 2.06 -3.17
N GLY A 141 -1.03 3.22 -2.62
CA GLY A 141 -0.83 4.52 -3.27
C GLY A 141 0.56 5.09 -3.02
N ASP A 142 1.39 4.43 -2.23
CA ASP A 142 2.76 4.83 -1.99
C ASP A 142 3.72 4.22 -3.04
N ARG A 143 4.59 5.06 -3.58
CA ARG A 143 5.58 4.64 -4.58
C ARG A 143 6.69 3.79 -3.97
N ASP A 144 6.94 3.91 -2.68
CA ASP A 144 7.93 3.08 -2.00
C ASP A 144 7.59 1.60 -2.09
N SER A 145 6.30 1.25 -2.27
CA SER A 145 5.84 -0.11 -2.54
C SER A 145 6.45 -0.71 -3.82
N PHE A 146 6.90 0.11 -4.80
CA PHE A 146 7.50 -0.40 -6.03
C PHE A 146 8.78 -1.22 -5.79
N GLN A 147 9.49 -0.98 -4.69
CA GLN A 147 10.65 -1.79 -4.34
C GLN A 147 10.32 -3.26 -4.03
N THR A 148 9.05 -3.56 -3.75
CA THR A 148 8.58 -4.93 -3.47
C THR A 148 8.31 -5.75 -4.74
N VAL A 149 8.23 -5.09 -5.89
CA VAL A 149 7.88 -5.72 -7.18
C VAL A 149 8.94 -6.75 -7.60
N THR A 150 8.47 -7.95 -7.93
CA THR A 150 9.26 -9.06 -8.47
C THR A 150 8.44 -9.81 -9.53
N ASP A 151 8.95 -10.90 -10.06
CA ASP A 151 8.18 -11.75 -10.98
C ASP A 151 6.91 -12.33 -10.33
N ASN A 152 6.92 -12.51 -9.01
CA ASN A 152 5.77 -13.02 -8.24
C ASN A 152 4.95 -11.92 -7.55
N VAL A 153 5.45 -10.68 -7.46
CA VAL A 153 4.83 -9.56 -6.74
C VAL A 153 4.54 -8.41 -7.70
N THR A 154 3.27 -8.08 -7.85
CA THR A 154 2.80 -6.92 -8.64
C THR A 154 2.18 -5.89 -7.70
N VAL A 155 2.53 -4.62 -7.86
CA VAL A 155 1.85 -3.53 -7.17
C VAL A 155 0.70 -3.02 -8.03
N LEU A 156 -0.49 -2.99 -7.45
CA LEU A 156 -1.69 -2.36 -8.01
C LEU A 156 -1.71 -0.90 -7.53
N TYR A 157 -1.19 -0.01 -8.36
CA TYR A 157 -1.01 1.40 -8.04
C TYR A 157 -2.19 2.21 -8.54
N PRO A 158 -2.80 3.08 -7.72
CA PRO A 158 -3.92 3.91 -8.11
C PRO A 158 -3.61 4.79 -9.33
N GLY A 159 -4.49 4.72 -10.33
CA GLY A 159 -4.50 5.61 -11.48
C GLY A 159 -5.31 6.89 -11.22
N THR A 160 -5.71 7.57 -12.29
CA THR A 160 -6.40 8.86 -12.22
C THR A 160 -7.91 8.75 -12.02
N GLY A 161 -8.51 7.62 -12.41
CA GLY A 161 -9.95 7.39 -12.31
C GLY A 161 -10.36 6.63 -11.03
N PRO A 162 -11.64 6.74 -10.64
CA PRO A 162 -12.20 5.92 -9.57
C PRO A 162 -12.07 4.43 -9.91
N GLY A 163 -11.37 3.67 -9.06
CA GLY A 163 -11.16 2.24 -9.27
C GLY A 163 -10.16 1.88 -10.39
N ASP A 164 -9.47 2.86 -10.98
CA ASP A 164 -8.36 2.61 -11.89
C ASP A 164 -7.12 2.19 -11.08
N LEU A 165 -6.63 0.97 -11.31
CA LEU A 165 -5.43 0.42 -10.69
C LEU A 165 -4.47 -0.04 -11.80
N ARG A 166 -3.30 0.59 -11.84
CA ARG A 166 -2.23 0.24 -12.78
C ARG A 166 -1.39 -0.89 -12.21
N ARG A 167 -1.16 -1.91 -13.02
CA ARG A 167 -0.28 -3.02 -12.65
C ARG A 167 1.17 -2.60 -12.85
N MET A 168 1.89 -2.49 -11.76
CA MET A 168 3.32 -2.18 -11.75
C MET A 168 4.08 -3.51 -11.64
N THR A 169 4.47 -4.05 -12.79
CA THR A 169 5.36 -5.20 -12.94
C THR A 169 6.82 -4.74 -12.97
N PRO A 170 7.81 -5.65 -12.93
CA PRO A 170 9.22 -5.27 -13.07
C PRO A 170 9.47 -4.41 -14.31
N GLU A 171 8.90 -4.80 -15.45
CA GLU A 171 9.04 -4.08 -16.72
C GLU A 171 8.37 -2.70 -16.67
N ALA A 172 7.20 -2.60 -16.00
CA ALA A 172 6.48 -1.34 -15.88
C ALA A 172 7.24 -0.33 -14.99
N VAL A 173 7.86 -0.82 -13.91
CA VAL A 173 8.70 0.01 -13.02
C VAL A 173 9.95 0.45 -13.78
N GLU A 174 10.65 -0.45 -14.45
CA GLU A 174 11.87 -0.13 -15.20
C GLU A 174 11.57 0.83 -16.37
N ALA A 175 10.50 0.62 -17.11
CA ALA A 175 10.08 1.52 -18.19
C ALA A 175 9.77 2.94 -17.68
N LYS A 176 9.23 3.05 -16.48
CA LYS A 176 8.84 4.35 -15.91
C LYS A 176 9.99 5.08 -15.22
N TYR A 177 10.85 4.37 -14.50
CA TYR A 177 11.87 4.96 -13.63
C TYR A 177 13.30 4.76 -14.13
N GLY A 178 13.52 3.87 -15.12
CA GLY A 178 14.81 3.60 -15.73
C GLY A 178 15.74 2.74 -14.86
N VAL A 179 15.21 2.12 -13.82
CA VAL A 179 15.94 1.18 -12.94
C VAL A 179 15.03 0.00 -12.57
N PRO A 180 15.59 -1.17 -12.23
CA PRO A 180 14.81 -2.28 -11.72
C PRO A 180 14.15 -1.94 -10.36
N PRO A 181 13.05 -2.62 -9.98
CA PRO A 181 12.26 -2.29 -8.79
C PRO A 181 13.06 -2.13 -7.50
N HIS A 182 13.97 -3.02 -7.21
CA HIS A 182 14.79 -3.00 -5.98
C HIS A 182 15.68 -1.75 -5.85
N ARG A 183 15.92 -1.01 -6.94
CA ARG A 183 16.69 0.23 -6.97
C ARG A 183 15.82 1.50 -6.91
N TYR A 184 14.50 1.35 -6.88
CA TYR A 184 13.62 2.52 -6.74
C TYR A 184 13.93 3.35 -5.49
N PRO A 185 14.18 2.77 -4.30
CA PRO A 185 14.55 3.55 -3.11
C PRO A 185 15.86 4.35 -3.26
N GLU A 186 16.75 3.94 -4.14
CA GLU A 186 17.98 4.68 -4.43
C GLU A 186 17.70 5.96 -5.22
N ILE A 187 16.75 5.88 -6.18
CA ILE A 187 16.27 7.08 -6.89
C ILE A 187 15.55 8.02 -5.92
N ALA A 188 14.63 7.50 -5.13
CA ALA A 188 13.87 8.27 -4.15
C ALA A 188 14.80 8.97 -3.14
N ALA A 189 15.88 8.31 -2.71
CA ALA A 189 16.87 8.89 -1.82
C ALA A 189 17.59 10.12 -2.42
N ILE A 190 17.93 10.07 -3.72
CA ILE A 190 18.61 11.17 -4.40
C ILE A 190 17.64 12.31 -4.73
N VAL A 191 16.45 11.98 -5.23
CA VAL A 191 15.45 12.98 -5.66
C VAL A 191 14.74 13.63 -4.48
N GLY A 192 14.64 12.90 -3.36
CA GLY A 192 13.82 13.27 -2.22
C GLY A 192 12.35 12.87 -2.42
N GLU A 193 11.60 12.91 -1.32
CA GLU A 193 10.17 12.63 -1.29
C GLU A 193 9.47 13.76 -0.52
N THR A 194 8.82 14.66 -1.25
CA THR A 194 8.16 15.83 -0.64
C THR A 194 7.01 15.44 0.30
N SER A 195 6.27 14.38 -0.05
CA SER A 195 5.17 13.83 0.77
C SER A 195 5.65 13.33 2.13
N ASP A 196 6.92 12.96 2.23
CA ASP A 196 7.56 12.45 3.45
C ASP A 196 8.51 13.45 4.09
N ASN A 197 8.53 14.67 3.56
CA ASN A 197 9.42 15.75 4.00
C ASN A 197 10.91 15.36 3.94
N LEU A 198 11.28 14.60 2.91
CA LEU A 198 12.65 14.19 2.65
C LEU A 198 13.25 15.05 1.53
N PRO A 199 14.19 15.94 1.84
CA PRO A 199 14.82 16.79 0.84
C PRO A 199 15.74 15.96 -0.06
N GLY A 200 15.69 16.24 -1.37
CA GLY A 200 16.58 15.63 -2.35
C GLY A 200 17.76 16.53 -2.73
N VAL A 201 18.60 16.01 -3.61
CA VAL A 201 19.75 16.74 -4.16
C VAL A 201 19.28 17.82 -5.11
N PRO A 202 19.59 19.12 -4.87
CA PRO A 202 19.15 20.22 -5.72
C PRO A 202 19.55 20.06 -7.19
N GLY A 203 18.58 20.23 -8.08
CA GLY A 203 18.78 20.14 -9.53
C GLY A 203 18.94 18.72 -10.07
N VAL A 204 18.69 17.69 -9.26
CA VAL A 204 18.72 16.29 -9.65
C VAL A 204 17.31 15.72 -9.63
N GLY A 205 16.77 15.43 -10.81
CA GLY A 205 15.48 14.77 -10.96
C GLY A 205 15.60 13.26 -11.23
N PRO A 206 14.46 12.54 -11.32
CA PRO A 206 14.44 11.09 -11.45
C PRO A 206 15.29 10.55 -12.62
N LYS A 207 15.26 11.21 -13.77
CA LYS A 207 16.04 10.79 -14.95
C LYS A 207 17.55 10.87 -14.71
N THR A 208 18.01 11.92 -14.05
CA THR A 208 19.46 12.09 -13.73
C THR A 208 19.87 11.08 -12.66
N ALA A 209 19.03 10.90 -11.64
CA ALA A 209 19.26 9.89 -10.60
C ALA A 209 19.36 8.49 -11.19
N ALA A 210 18.43 8.08 -12.05
CA ALA A 210 18.47 6.79 -12.73
C ALA A 210 19.72 6.60 -13.58
N GLN A 211 20.14 7.63 -14.33
CA GLN A 211 21.38 7.59 -15.11
C GLN A 211 22.62 7.36 -14.22
N TRP A 212 22.68 8.02 -13.06
CA TRP A 212 23.78 7.84 -12.13
C TRP A 212 23.77 6.45 -11.49
N ILE A 213 22.62 5.99 -11.00
CA ILE A 213 22.46 4.67 -10.41
C ILE A 213 22.88 3.57 -11.40
N ASN A 214 22.47 3.67 -12.66
CA ASN A 214 22.85 2.70 -13.68
C ASN A 214 24.34 2.79 -14.05
N LYS A 215 24.90 4.00 -14.16
CA LYS A 215 26.32 4.21 -14.51
C LYS A 215 27.26 3.65 -13.44
N TYR A 216 26.91 3.81 -12.18
CA TYR A 216 27.76 3.41 -11.05
C TYR A 216 27.36 2.06 -10.44
N ASP A 217 26.35 1.42 -11.00
CA ASP A 217 25.79 0.15 -10.51
C ASP A 217 25.33 0.21 -9.04
N GLY A 218 24.55 1.23 -8.72
CA GLY A 218 23.93 1.42 -7.42
C GLY A 218 24.40 2.65 -6.64
N LEU A 219 23.64 2.99 -5.59
CA LEU A 219 23.85 4.19 -4.79
C LEU A 219 25.18 4.16 -4.03
N ASP A 220 25.57 3.05 -3.45
CA ASP A 220 26.78 2.94 -2.64
C ASP A 220 28.02 3.25 -3.48
N ASN A 221 28.11 2.67 -4.69
CA ASN A 221 29.18 2.96 -5.63
C ASN A 221 29.14 4.41 -6.14
N LEU A 222 27.94 4.94 -6.36
CA LEU A 222 27.76 6.34 -6.75
C LEU A 222 28.33 7.29 -5.70
N LEU A 223 27.98 7.07 -4.42
CA LEU A 223 28.47 7.91 -3.32
C LEU A 223 29.97 7.79 -3.10
N ALA A 224 30.51 6.56 -3.19
CA ALA A 224 31.96 6.33 -3.11
C ALA A 224 32.75 7.03 -4.22
N ARG A 225 32.11 7.31 -5.35
CA ARG A 225 32.73 7.93 -6.54
C ARG A 225 32.10 9.28 -6.89
N ALA A 226 31.49 9.96 -5.93
CA ALA A 226 30.80 11.23 -6.13
C ALA A 226 31.73 12.35 -6.68
N ASP A 227 33.03 12.26 -6.43
CA ASP A 227 34.04 13.19 -6.96
C ASP A 227 34.23 13.09 -8.48
N GLU A 228 33.82 11.98 -9.09
CA GLU A 228 33.87 11.81 -10.55
C GLU A 228 32.73 12.56 -11.25
N ILE A 229 31.72 13.01 -10.52
CA ILE A 229 30.57 13.74 -11.06
C ILE A 229 30.90 15.22 -11.06
N GLY A 230 31.13 15.74 -12.26
CA GLY A 230 31.46 17.15 -12.45
C GLY A 230 30.24 18.07 -12.43
N GLY A 231 30.53 19.35 -12.44
CA GLY A 231 29.53 20.41 -12.57
C GLY A 231 28.68 20.66 -11.31
N LYS A 232 27.65 21.50 -11.44
CA LYS A 232 26.82 21.95 -10.31
C LYS A 232 26.08 20.78 -9.61
N ARG A 233 25.61 19.78 -10.38
CA ARG A 233 24.89 18.63 -9.82
C ARG A 233 25.80 17.71 -9.01
N GLY A 234 27.06 17.52 -9.44
CA GLY A 234 28.03 16.74 -8.69
C GLY A 234 28.43 17.45 -7.38
N ALA A 235 28.60 18.77 -7.43
CA ALA A 235 28.83 19.56 -6.22
C ALA A 235 27.64 19.47 -5.24
N ALA A 236 26.41 19.59 -5.74
CA ALA A 236 25.21 19.44 -4.93
C ALA A 236 25.07 18.02 -4.33
N LEU A 237 25.41 16.97 -5.09
CA LEU A 237 25.42 15.59 -4.55
C LEU A 237 26.37 15.48 -3.36
N ARG A 238 27.60 15.98 -3.48
CA ARG A 238 28.61 15.93 -2.41
C ARG A 238 28.18 16.71 -1.16
N GLU A 239 27.54 17.85 -1.36
CA GLU A 239 27.01 18.70 -0.27
C GLU A 239 25.86 18.01 0.49
N HIS A 240 25.03 17.21 -0.20
CA HIS A 240 23.83 16.57 0.35
C HIS A 240 23.97 15.05 0.55
N MET A 241 25.19 14.51 0.62
CA MET A 241 25.41 13.07 0.77
C MET A 241 24.76 12.50 2.04
N ASP A 242 24.83 13.22 3.15
CA ASP A 242 24.22 12.78 4.42
C ASP A 242 22.70 12.70 4.31
N ASP A 243 22.07 13.65 3.62
CA ASP A 243 20.63 13.61 3.33
C ASP A 243 20.27 12.38 2.49
N VAL A 244 21.04 12.08 1.45
CA VAL A 244 20.84 10.93 0.58
C VAL A 244 20.96 9.62 1.35
N VAL A 245 21.98 9.49 2.20
CA VAL A 245 22.18 8.29 3.05
C VAL A 245 21.01 8.11 4.02
N ARG A 246 20.58 9.19 4.69
CA ARG A 246 19.43 9.17 5.57
C ARG A 246 18.16 8.78 4.79
N ASN A 247 17.86 9.44 3.66
CA ASN A 247 16.70 9.17 2.85
C ASN A 247 16.66 7.71 2.39
N ARG A 248 17.82 7.13 2.00
CA ARG A 248 17.91 5.72 1.59
C ARG A 248 17.51 4.76 2.72
N ARG A 249 17.86 5.07 3.97
CA ARG A 249 17.44 4.28 5.14
C ARG A 249 15.93 4.41 5.39
N LEU A 250 15.40 5.64 5.31
CA LEU A 250 13.99 5.91 5.59
C LEU A 250 13.05 5.38 4.49
N ASN A 251 13.46 5.42 3.22
CA ASN A 251 12.68 4.91 2.09
C ASN A 251 12.73 3.38 1.97
N ARG A 252 13.66 2.71 2.65
CA ARG A 252 13.73 1.26 2.63
C ARG A 252 12.61 0.64 3.46
N LEU A 253 11.82 -0.21 2.84
CA LEU A 253 10.81 -1.01 3.53
C LEU A 253 11.46 -2.26 4.15
N LEU A 254 10.98 -2.64 5.32
CA LEU A 254 11.41 -3.85 6.00
C LEU A 254 10.73 -5.07 5.35
N THR A 255 11.49 -6.14 5.15
CA THR A 255 11.00 -7.40 4.56
C THR A 255 11.14 -8.60 5.51
N ASP A 256 11.65 -8.35 6.71
CA ASP A 256 12.02 -9.36 7.70
C ASP A 256 11.42 -9.10 9.09
N MET A 257 10.33 -8.31 9.14
CA MET A 257 9.65 -8.05 10.42
C MET A 257 9.20 -9.35 11.09
N ASP A 258 9.31 -9.40 12.40
CA ASP A 258 8.69 -10.45 13.19
C ASP A 258 7.18 -10.20 13.32
N LEU A 259 6.43 -10.77 12.39
CA LEU A 259 4.96 -10.75 12.37
C LEU A 259 4.44 -12.05 13.00
N GLU A 260 3.39 -11.95 13.81
CA GLU A 260 2.73 -13.11 14.42
C GLU A 260 2.00 -14.00 13.40
N VAL A 261 1.83 -13.47 12.17
CA VAL A 261 1.15 -14.14 11.04
C VAL A 261 2.10 -14.32 9.86
N GLY A 262 1.93 -15.45 9.17
CA GLY A 262 2.57 -15.74 7.88
C GLY A 262 1.57 -15.73 6.73
N PRO A 263 2.03 -15.94 5.47
CA PRO A 263 1.15 -15.95 4.31
C PRO A 263 -0.03 -16.92 4.42
N ALA A 264 0.17 -18.10 5.00
CA ALA A 264 -0.88 -19.11 5.17
C ALA A 264 -2.03 -18.65 6.11
N ASP A 265 -1.72 -17.77 7.07
CA ASP A 265 -2.70 -17.26 8.02
C ASP A 265 -3.65 -16.22 7.42
N LEU A 266 -3.34 -15.75 6.20
CA LEU A 266 -4.13 -14.77 5.45
C LEU A 266 -5.27 -15.39 4.65
N ALA A 267 -5.46 -16.71 4.73
CA ALA A 267 -6.56 -17.38 4.07
C ALA A 267 -7.90 -16.77 4.46
N ARG A 268 -8.75 -16.51 3.44
CA ARG A 268 -10.08 -15.93 3.68
C ARG A 268 -10.92 -16.87 4.52
N ARG A 269 -11.43 -16.38 5.64
CA ARG A 269 -12.34 -17.11 6.52
C ARG A 269 -13.79 -16.93 6.07
N ALA A 270 -14.69 -17.73 6.60
CA ALA A 270 -16.12 -17.58 6.34
C ALA A 270 -16.62 -16.21 6.82
N THR A 271 -17.44 -15.56 6.00
CA THR A 271 -18.08 -14.28 6.33
C THR A 271 -19.16 -14.47 7.40
N ASP A 272 -19.14 -13.62 8.44
CA ASP A 272 -20.26 -13.51 9.39
C ASP A 272 -21.39 -12.70 8.78
N VAL A 273 -22.37 -13.39 8.18
CA VAL A 273 -23.50 -12.77 7.50
C VAL A 273 -24.31 -11.88 8.42
N ALA A 274 -24.52 -12.30 9.67
CA ALA A 274 -25.31 -11.55 10.63
C ALA A 274 -24.60 -10.26 11.05
N ALA A 275 -23.26 -10.30 11.18
CA ALA A 275 -22.47 -9.10 11.44
C ALA A 275 -22.50 -8.14 10.23
N ILE A 276 -22.37 -8.64 9.01
CA ILE A 276 -22.49 -7.84 7.79
C ILE A 276 -23.86 -7.16 7.73
N ASP A 277 -24.94 -7.90 7.98
CA ASP A 277 -26.27 -7.32 7.92
C ASP A 277 -26.45 -6.19 8.95
N ARG A 278 -26.07 -6.41 10.20
CA ARG A 278 -26.12 -5.36 11.26
C ARG A 278 -25.29 -4.12 10.92
N LEU A 279 -24.04 -4.33 10.47
CA LEU A 279 -23.14 -3.23 10.10
C LEU A 279 -23.69 -2.42 8.93
N PHE A 280 -24.14 -3.09 7.87
CA PHE A 280 -24.62 -2.40 6.68
C PHE A 280 -25.98 -1.77 6.86
N ASP A 281 -26.80 -2.26 7.80
CA ASP A 281 -28.01 -1.54 8.24
C ASP A 281 -27.63 -0.25 8.97
N SER A 282 -26.66 -0.29 9.90
CA SER A 282 -26.23 0.91 10.63
C SER A 282 -25.49 1.93 9.75
N LEU A 283 -24.81 1.47 8.70
CA LEU A 283 -24.09 2.30 7.73
C LEU A 283 -25.00 2.77 6.56
N GLU A 284 -26.22 2.26 6.47
CA GLU A 284 -27.19 2.55 5.41
C GLU A 284 -26.68 2.13 3.99
N PHE A 285 -25.91 1.04 3.90
CA PHE A 285 -25.24 0.56 2.68
C PHE A 285 -26.00 -0.56 1.96
N GLY A 286 -27.27 -0.39 1.69
CA GLY A 286 -28.12 -1.45 1.12
C GLY A 286 -27.59 -2.10 -0.16
N ARG A 287 -27.15 -1.30 -1.14
CA ARG A 287 -26.60 -1.83 -2.42
C ARG A 287 -25.24 -2.49 -2.25
N LEU A 288 -24.38 -1.95 -1.39
CA LEU A 288 -23.04 -2.49 -1.18
C LEU A 288 -23.09 -3.81 -0.41
N ARG A 289 -24.08 -3.99 0.48
CA ARG A 289 -24.36 -5.25 1.17
C ARG A 289 -24.55 -6.42 0.20
N VAL A 290 -25.31 -6.23 -0.87
CA VAL A 290 -25.53 -7.24 -1.89
C VAL A 290 -24.21 -7.67 -2.52
N LYS A 291 -23.37 -6.72 -2.91
CA LYS A 291 -22.05 -6.99 -3.47
C LYS A 291 -21.13 -7.74 -2.52
N VAL A 292 -21.10 -7.33 -1.24
CA VAL A 292 -20.29 -8.03 -0.22
C VAL A 292 -20.74 -9.48 -0.07
N ARG A 293 -22.05 -9.76 -0.06
CA ARG A 293 -22.56 -11.12 -0.01
C ARG A 293 -22.17 -11.94 -1.24
N GLU A 294 -22.27 -11.37 -2.44
CA GLU A 294 -21.89 -12.03 -3.70
C GLU A 294 -20.41 -12.45 -3.69
N VAL A 295 -19.47 -11.54 -3.34
CA VAL A 295 -18.03 -11.84 -3.31
C VAL A 295 -17.63 -12.73 -2.14
N SER A 296 -18.51 -12.90 -1.17
CA SER A 296 -18.35 -13.84 -0.05
C SER A 296 -18.93 -15.22 -0.34
N GLY A 297 -19.48 -15.44 -1.54
CA GLY A 297 -20.09 -16.73 -1.93
C GLY A 297 -21.41 -17.01 -1.21
N ILE A 298 -22.03 -15.98 -0.64
CA ILE A 298 -23.32 -16.08 0.06
C ILE A 298 -24.40 -15.80 -0.97
N GLY A 299 -25.25 -16.77 -1.24
CA GLY A 299 -26.40 -16.57 -2.14
C GLY A 299 -27.23 -15.39 -1.68
N VAL A 300 -27.62 -14.53 -2.63
CA VAL A 300 -28.62 -13.48 -2.40
C VAL A 300 -29.93 -14.26 -2.15
N GLY A 301 -30.23 -14.53 -0.89
CA GLY A 301 -31.51 -15.09 -0.54
C GLY A 301 -32.58 -14.17 -1.12
N GLU A 302 -33.55 -14.74 -1.81
CA GLU A 302 -34.80 -14.08 -2.19
C GLU A 302 -35.40 -13.46 -0.93
N ASN A 303 -35.04 -12.23 -0.65
CA ASN A 303 -35.80 -11.43 0.30
C ASN A 303 -36.92 -10.75 -0.50
N THR A 304 -37.98 -11.45 -0.57
CA THR A 304 -39.36 -11.00 -0.54
C THR A 304 -39.50 -9.55 -0.03
N ILE A 305 -40.00 -8.75 -0.90
CA ILE A 305 -40.89 -7.56 -0.80
C ILE A 305 -41.03 -6.93 0.58
#